data_c5ad33393b7085ae2b5e0a4fe28c712e
#
_entry.id   c5ad33393b7085ae2b5e0a4fe28c712e
#
_cell.length_a   1.000
_cell.length_b   1.000
_cell.length_c   1.000
_cell.angle_alpha   90.00
_cell.angle_beta   90.00
_cell.angle_gamma   90.00
#
_symmetry.space_group_name_H-M   'P 1'
#
loop_
_entity.id
_entity.type
_entity.pdbx_description
1 polymer ?
#
loop_
_entity_poly.entity_id
_entity_poly.type
_entity_poly.pdbx_seq_one_letter_code
_entity_poly.pdbx_strand_id
1 'polypeptide(L)'
;LPLPLWLILIGAASAVILSFCIMALFLKHRGETEEALTLDLLKFPGIAWLGLEFSLNCVRFLSVSIFLLIIFTGIYGDPGTLKNFAPTFVWVIWWNGMAFASALVGNLWSLVNPWKIIFVWFEKITGGIGPIYIYPSILARWPAVLLFGIFAWLELISDLGEDPRALA
;
A
#
# COMPACT_ATOMS: atom_id res chain seq x y z
N LEU A 1 27.65 -16.86 -4.52
CA LEU A 1 28.33 -16.29 -5.70
C LEU A 1 28.12 -14.78 -5.64
N PRO A 2 29.14 -13.96 -5.39
CA PRO A 2 29.00 -12.53 -5.48
C PRO A 2 28.78 -12.15 -6.94
N LEU A 3 27.58 -11.69 -7.26
CA LEU A 3 27.28 -11.15 -8.58
C LEU A 3 28.18 -9.93 -8.83
N PRO A 4 28.82 -9.80 -9.99
CA PRO A 4 29.64 -8.64 -10.30
C PRO A 4 28.81 -7.37 -10.30
N LEU A 5 29.33 -6.29 -9.72
CA LEU A 5 28.60 -5.02 -9.52
C LEU A 5 28.03 -4.46 -10.84
N TRP A 6 28.78 -4.59 -11.94
CA TRP A 6 28.33 -4.12 -13.26
C TRP A 6 27.04 -4.82 -13.73
N LEU A 7 26.84 -6.12 -13.39
CA LEU A 7 25.63 -6.86 -13.76
C LEU A 7 24.44 -6.33 -13.00
N ILE A 8 24.62 -6.03 -11.71
CA ILE A 8 23.56 -5.44 -10.87
C ILE A 8 23.19 -4.05 -11.39
N LEU A 9 24.19 -3.22 -11.72
CA LEU A 9 23.97 -1.87 -12.24
C LEU A 9 23.26 -1.89 -13.61
N ILE A 10 23.70 -2.75 -14.53
CA ILE A 10 23.05 -2.89 -15.83
C ILE A 10 21.62 -3.43 -15.68
N GLY A 11 21.42 -4.43 -14.84
CA GLY A 11 20.09 -4.97 -14.55
C GLY A 11 19.14 -3.93 -13.99
N ALA A 12 19.56 -3.17 -12.99
CA ALA A 12 18.76 -2.10 -12.42
C ALA A 12 18.48 -0.98 -13.44
N ALA A 13 19.49 -0.51 -14.16
CA ALA A 13 19.34 0.52 -15.17
C ALA A 13 18.39 0.09 -16.31
N SER A 14 18.53 -1.15 -16.81
CA SER A 14 17.64 -1.66 -17.86
C SER A 14 16.21 -1.84 -17.37
N ALA A 15 15.99 -2.27 -16.14
CA ALA A 15 14.64 -2.35 -15.54
C ALA A 15 13.98 -0.97 -15.45
N VAL A 16 14.70 0.04 -15.00
CA VAL A 16 14.21 1.42 -14.94
C VAL A 16 13.90 1.96 -16.33
N ILE A 17 14.83 1.84 -17.29
CA ILE A 17 14.63 2.31 -18.66
C ILE A 17 13.42 1.62 -19.30
N LEU A 18 13.31 0.30 -19.17
CA LEU A 18 12.19 -0.48 -19.70
C LEU A 18 10.87 -0.02 -19.10
N SER A 19 10.82 0.19 -17.78
CA SER A 19 9.64 0.68 -17.06
C SER A 19 9.20 2.04 -17.60
N PHE A 20 10.13 2.99 -17.79
CA PHE A 20 9.82 4.30 -18.36
C PHE A 20 9.39 4.22 -19.82
N CYS A 21 10.02 3.37 -20.62
CA CYS A 21 9.62 3.15 -22.03
C CYS A 21 8.19 2.60 -22.12
N ILE A 22 7.88 1.59 -21.33
CA ILE A 22 6.53 1.02 -21.26
C ILE A 22 5.53 2.11 -20.84
N MET A 23 5.82 2.84 -19.75
CA MET A 23 4.96 3.92 -19.28
C MET A 23 4.75 4.99 -20.36
N ALA A 24 5.79 5.41 -21.07
CA ALA A 24 5.70 6.40 -22.13
C ALA A 24 4.85 5.93 -23.32
N LEU A 25 4.94 4.64 -23.69
CA LEU A 25 4.11 4.05 -24.74
C LEU A 25 2.63 4.02 -24.33
N PHE A 26 2.34 3.66 -23.09
CA PHE A 26 0.96 3.67 -22.57
C PHE A 26 0.40 5.07 -22.41
N LEU A 27 1.20 6.07 -22.00
CA LEU A 27 0.77 7.46 -21.90
C LEU A 27 0.47 8.09 -23.27
N LYS A 28 1.24 7.74 -24.29
CA LYS A 28 1.01 8.24 -25.66
C LYS A 28 -0.33 7.76 -26.23
N HIS A 29 -0.81 6.58 -25.85
CA HIS A 29 -2.12 6.05 -26.26
C HIS A 29 -3.30 6.64 -25.46
N ARG A 30 -3.05 7.30 -24.33
CA ARG A 30 -4.10 7.81 -23.43
C ARG A 30 -4.64 9.19 -23.83
N GLY A 31 -4.07 9.82 -24.85
CA GLY A 31 -4.43 11.18 -25.28
C GLY A 31 -5.66 11.29 -26.18
N GLU A 32 -6.24 10.20 -26.68
CA GLU A 32 -7.32 10.24 -27.65
C GLU A 32 -8.62 9.51 -27.26
N THR A 33 -8.64 8.76 -26.18
CA THR A 33 -9.86 8.14 -25.65
C THR A 33 -9.87 8.16 -24.13
N GLU A 34 -10.55 9.13 -23.54
CA GLU A 34 -10.78 9.22 -22.08
C GLU A 34 -11.74 8.14 -21.54
N GLU A 35 -12.14 7.20 -22.31
CA GLU A 35 -12.71 5.96 -21.79
C GLU A 35 -11.54 5.04 -21.41
N ALA A 36 -10.99 5.26 -20.21
CA ALA A 36 -10.16 4.25 -19.59
C ALA A 36 -10.91 2.92 -19.71
N LEU A 37 -10.27 1.91 -20.29
CA LEU A 37 -10.73 0.53 -20.30
C LEU A 37 -10.82 0.05 -18.83
N THR A 38 -11.76 0.60 -18.09
CA THR A 38 -12.12 0.13 -16.76
C THR A 38 -12.96 -1.11 -16.96
N LEU A 39 -12.31 -2.26 -16.95
CA LEU A 39 -13.02 -3.52 -16.82
C LEU A 39 -13.72 -3.49 -15.46
N ASP A 40 -15.03 -3.29 -15.51
CA ASP A 40 -15.87 -3.39 -14.33
C ASP A 40 -15.97 -4.88 -13.94
N LEU A 41 -15.01 -5.32 -13.12
CA LEU A 41 -14.91 -6.71 -12.68
C LEU A 41 -16.17 -7.16 -11.92
N LEU A 42 -16.93 -6.22 -11.35
CA LEU A 42 -18.19 -6.53 -10.64
C LEU A 42 -19.34 -6.93 -11.58
N LYS A 43 -19.20 -6.70 -12.90
CA LYS A 43 -20.17 -7.18 -13.88
C LYS A 43 -20.06 -8.69 -14.16
N PHE A 44 -18.94 -9.33 -13.79
CA PHE A 44 -18.82 -10.77 -13.91
C PHE A 44 -19.61 -11.48 -12.81
N PRO A 45 -20.55 -12.39 -13.15
CA PRO A 45 -21.45 -13.02 -12.18
C PRO A 45 -20.70 -13.81 -11.08
N GLY A 46 -19.49 -14.32 -11.38
CA GLY A 46 -18.65 -14.99 -10.40
C GLY A 46 -17.95 -14.06 -9.40
N ILE A 47 -17.90 -12.74 -9.66
CA ILE A 47 -17.21 -11.74 -8.84
C ILE A 47 -18.20 -10.74 -8.23
N ALA A 48 -19.42 -10.68 -8.77
CA ALA A 48 -20.45 -9.74 -8.34
C ALA A 48 -20.74 -9.79 -6.82
N TRP A 49 -20.59 -10.97 -6.19
CA TRP A 49 -20.79 -11.14 -4.74
C TRP A 49 -19.75 -10.36 -3.92
N LEU A 50 -18.56 -10.06 -4.47
CA LEU A 50 -17.55 -9.22 -3.79
C LEU A 50 -17.99 -7.76 -3.65
N GLY A 51 -18.92 -7.31 -4.48
CA GLY A 51 -19.51 -5.97 -4.40
C GLY A 51 -20.62 -5.84 -3.35
N LEU A 52 -21.08 -6.95 -2.75
CA LEU A 52 -22.08 -6.90 -1.70
C LEU A 52 -21.52 -6.20 -0.46
N GLU A 53 -22.32 -5.37 0.19
CA GLU A 53 -21.89 -4.64 1.41
C GLU A 53 -21.33 -5.56 2.49
N PHE A 54 -21.87 -6.75 2.62
CA PHE A 54 -21.40 -7.77 3.55
C PHE A 54 -19.95 -8.17 3.26
N SER A 55 -19.59 -8.51 2.02
CA SER A 55 -18.23 -8.92 1.65
C SER A 55 -17.24 -7.76 1.79
N LEU A 56 -17.64 -6.53 1.43
CA LEU A 56 -16.83 -5.34 1.64
C LEU A 56 -16.56 -5.09 3.12
N ASN A 57 -17.54 -5.30 3.99
CA ASN A 57 -17.35 -5.16 5.42
C ASN A 57 -16.47 -6.28 5.99
N CYS A 58 -16.56 -7.50 5.49
CA CYS A 58 -15.63 -8.59 5.84
C CYS A 58 -14.18 -8.25 5.47
N VAL A 59 -13.95 -7.70 4.26
CA VAL A 59 -12.62 -7.27 3.81
C VAL A 59 -12.08 -6.14 4.69
N ARG A 60 -12.91 -5.18 5.04
CA ARG A 60 -12.54 -4.07 5.94
C ARG A 60 -12.17 -4.57 7.34
N PHE A 61 -13.01 -5.46 7.90
CA PHE A 61 -12.74 -6.07 9.20
C PHE A 61 -11.44 -6.88 9.19
N LEU A 62 -11.23 -7.70 8.15
CA LEU A 62 -9.99 -8.47 7.98
C LEU A 62 -8.76 -7.55 7.89
N SER A 63 -8.85 -6.46 7.14
CA SER A 63 -7.75 -5.49 7.01
C SER A 63 -7.37 -4.87 8.37
N VAL A 64 -8.35 -4.44 9.17
CA VAL A 64 -8.10 -3.90 10.51
C VAL A 64 -7.55 -4.98 11.43
N SER A 65 -8.07 -6.22 11.36
CA SER A 65 -7.57 -7.34 12.17
C SER A 65 -6.11 -7.66 11.87
N ILE A 66 -5.73 -7.67 10.59
CA ILE A 66 -4.33 -7.88 10.18
C ILE A 66 -3.46 -6.73 10.67
N PHE A 67 -3.91 -5.50 10.56
CA PHE A 67 -3.18 -4.33 11.06
C PHE A 67 -2.92 -4.42 12.57
N LEU A 68 -3.93 -4.77 13.36
CA LEU A 68 -3.78 -4.98 14.81
C LEU A 68 -2.87 -6.18 15.12
N LEU A 69 -2.92 -7.24 14.31
CA LEU A 69 -2.05 -8.40 14.44
C LEU A 69 -0.58 -8.03 14.20
N ILE A 70 -0.29 -7.17 13.23
CA ILE A 70 1.06 -6.67 12.96
C ILE A 70 1.59 -5.94 14.18
N ILE A 71 0.81 -5.01 14.74
CA ILE A 71 1.19 -4.26 15.95
C ILE A 71 1.42 -5.23 17.12
N PHE A 72 0.49 -6.16 17.34
CA PHE A 72 0.59 -7.12 18.43
C PHE A 72 1.83 -8.02 18.29
N THR A 73 2.06 -8.58 17.11
CA THR A 73 3.22 -9.46 16.87
C THR A 73 4.55 -8.69 16.86
N GLY A 74 4.56 -7.43 16.44
CA GLY A 74 5.74 -6.58 16.54
C GLY A 74 6.14 -6.32 17.99
N ILE A 75 5.17 -6.03 18.88
CA ILE A 75 5.43 -5.71 20.30
C ILE A 75 5.73 -6.97 21.12
N TYR A 76 4.92 -8.01 20.96
CA TYR A 76 4.95 -9.21 21.82
C TYR A 76 5.51 -10.46 21.16
N GLY A 77 5.80 -10.41 19.85
CA GLY A 77 6.30 -11.56 19.11
C GLY A 77 7.79 -11.83 19.29
N ASP A 78 8.31 -12.79 18.54
CA ASP A 78 9.73 -13.14 18.55
C ASP A 78 10.57 -11.93 18.07
N PRO A 79 11.67 -11.56 18.75
CA PRO A 79 12.52 -10.45 18.33
C PRO A 79 13.29 -10.74 17.01
N GLY A 80 13.34 -11.99 16.58
CA GLY A 80 14.02 -12.35 15.34
C GLY A 80 13.19 -11.99 14.09
N THR A 81 13.73 -11.18 13.19
CA THR A 81 13.08 -10.68 11.97
C THR A 81 12.41 -11.76 11.14
N LEU A 82 13.08 -12.91 10.94
CA LEU A 82 12.56 -14.02 10.14
C LEU A 82 11.52 -14.89 10.85
N LYS A 83 11.39 -14.75 12.17
CA LYS A 83 10.43 -15.51 12.98
C LYS A 83 9.22 -14.69 13.39
N ASN A 84 9.24 -13.39 13.14
CA ASN A 84 8.16 -12.48 13.47
C ASN A 84 7.28 -12.21 12.24
N PHE A 85 5.96 -12.20 12.45
CA PHE A 85 5.00 -11.94 11.39
C PHE A 85 5.07 -10.50 10.87
N ALA A 86 5.33 -9.51 11.74
CA ALA A 86 5.27 -8.10 11.38
C ALA A 86 6.25 -7.71 10.25
N PRO A 87 7.57 -7.97 10.32
CA PRO A 87 8.48 -7.67 9.22
C PRO A 87 8.15 -8.42 7.93
N THR A 88 7.82 -9.70 8.04
CA THR A 88 7.46 -10.51 6.87
C THR A 88 6.22 -9.95 6.19
N PHE A 89 5.19 -9.58 6.96
CA PHE A 89 3.98 -9.02 6.39
C PHE A 89 4.24 -7.66 5.76
N VAL A 90 4.91 -6.74 6.46
CA VAL A 90 5.15 -5.37 6.00
C VAL A 90 5.98 -5.36 4.72
N TRP A 91 7.12 -6.05 4.70
CA TRP A 91 8.07 -5.95 3.59
C TRP A 91 7.73 -6.85 2.41
N VAL A 92 7.26 -8.07 2.67
CA VAL A 92 7.03 -9.05 1.59
C VAL A 92 5.58 -8.96 1.11
N ILE A 93 4.61 -9.08 2.01
CA ILE A 93 3.20 -9.22 1.61
C ILE A 93 2.61 -7.84 1.27
N TRP A 94 2.75 -6.87 2.17
CA TRP A 94 2.12 -5.57 1.97
C TRP A 94 2.89 -4.72 0.96
N TRP A 95 4.17 -4.50 1.16
CA TRP A 95 4.97 -3.62 0.29
C TRP A 95 5.03 -4.13 -1.16
N ASN A 96 5.52 -5.34 -1.37
CA ASN A 96 5.61 -5.92 -2.71
C ASN A 96 4.23 -6.36 -3.23
N GLY A 97 3.45 -7.07 -2.42
CA GLY A 97 2.15 -7.60 -2.82
C GLY A 97 1.14 -6.51 -3.17
N MET A 98 1.08 -5.40 -2.40
CA MET A 98 0.18 -4.28 -2.69
C MET A 98 0.60 -3.53 -3.96
N ALA A 99 1.90 -3.42 -4.25
CA ALA A 99 2.38 -2.82 -5.49
C ALA A 99 1.90 -3.61 -6.71
N PHE A 100 2.09 -4.94 -6.71
CA PHE A 100 1.60 -5.81 -7.79
C PHE A 100 0.07 -5.83 -7.88
N ALA A 101 -0.61 -5.98 -6.76
CA ALA A 101 -2.06 -6.02 -6.74
C ALA A 101 -2.69 -4.71 -7.23
N SER A 102 -2.11 -3.56 -6.86
CA SER A 102 -2.58 -2.26 -7.34
C SER A 102 -2.30 -2.04 -8.83
N ALA A 103 -1.23 -2.60 -9.36
CA ALA A 103 -0.93 -2.55 -10.79
C ALA A 103 -1.92 -3.39 -11.61
N LEU A 104 -2.37 -4.54 -11.09
CA LEU A 104 -3.25 -5.48 -11.79
C LEU A 104 -4.74 -5.12 -11.65
N VAL A 105 -5.16 -4.73 -10.45
CA VAL A 105 -6.59 -4.55 -10.10
C VAL A 105 -6.97 -3.07 -9.94
N GLY A 106 -6.00 -2.19 -9.73
CA GLY A 106 -6.23 -0.77 -9.50
C GLY A 106 -6.13 -0.38 -8.04
N ASN A 107 -6.86 0.68 -7.62
CA ASN A 107 -6.68 1.28 -6.29
C ASN A 107 -7.27 0.43 -5.14
N LEU A 108 -6.64 -0.70 -4.86
CA LEU A 108 -7.00 -1.58 -3.73
C LEU A 108 -6.77 -0.91 -2.38
N TRP A 109 -5.76 -0.04 -2.27
CA TRP A 109 -5.47 0.65 -1.03
C TRP A 109 -6.65 1.46 -0.49
N SER A 110 -7.46 2.03 -1.37
CA SER A 110 -8.65 2.76 -0.94
C SER A 110 -9.68 1.89 -0.20
N LEU A 111 -9.68 0.58 -0.48
CA LEU A 111 -10.59 -0.39 0.13
C LEU A 111 -10.03 -0.96 1.44
N VAL A 112 -8.73 -1.28 1.46
CA VAL A 112 -8.10 -2.01 2.58
C VAL A 112 -7.29 -1.12 3.52
N ASN A 113 -7.30 0.20 3.37
CA ASN A 113 -6.58 1.12 4.24
C ASN A 113 -7.14 1.08 5.68
N PRO A 114 -6.43 0.49 6.66
CA PRO A 114 -6.95 0.30 8.01
C PRO A 114 -7.22 1.62 8.73
N TRP A 115 -6.38 2.63 8.51
CA TRP A 115 -6.57 3.97 9.10
C TRP A 115 -7.87 4.62 8.65
N LYS A 116 -8.17 4.55 7.36
CA LYS A 116 -9.42 5.06 6.80
C LYS A 116 -10.62 4.30 7.36
N ILE A 117 -10.51 2.97 7.47
CA ILE A 117 -11.59 2.12 7.97
C ILE A 117 -11.89 2.44 9.44
N ILE A 118 -10.86 2.49 10.28
CA ILE A 118 -10.98 2.84 11.70
C ILE A 118 -11.59 4.23 11.86
N PHE A 119 -11.12 5.20 11.07
CA PHE A 119 -11.67 6.56 11.11
C PHE A 119 -13.17 6.59 10.77
N VAL A 120 -13.59 5.90 9.69
CA VAL A 120 -15.01 5.81 9.31
C VAL A 120 -15.84 5.12 10.38
N TRP A 121 -15.32 4.09 11.03
CA TRP A 121 -16.03 3.43 12.15
C TRP A 121 -16.16 4.37 13.35
N PHE A 122 -15.09 5.08 13.69
CA PHE A 122 -15.11 6.07 14.76
C PHE A 122 -16.11 7.21 14.49
N GLU A 123 -16.13 7.73 13.27
CA GLU A 123 -17.07 8.76 12.83
C GLU A 123 -18.54 8.30 12.96
N LYS A 124 -18.82 7.04 12.60
CA LYS A 124 -20.16 6.46 12.76
C LYS A 124 -20.60 6.35 14.21
N ILE A 125 -19.66 6.01 15.13
CA ILE A 125 -19.96 5.87 16.55
C ILE A 125 -20.18 7.25 17.22
N THR A 126 -19.43 8.26 16.79
CA THR A 126 -19.48 9.62 17.37
C THR A 126 -20.57 10.50 16.77
N GLY A 127 -21.33 9.99 15.78
CA GLY A 127 -22.42 10.74 15.13
C GLY A 127 -21.96 11.77 14.10
N GLY A 128 -20.74 11.63 13.59
CA GLY A 128 -20.13 12.53 12.61
C GLY A 128 -19.31 13.64 13.27
N ILE A 129 -18.03 13.70 12.94
CA ILE A 129 -17.14 14.79 13.35
C ILE A 129 -17.04 15.74 12.17
N GLY A 130 -17.67 16.92 12.31
CA GLY A 130 -17.47 17.99 11.33
C GLY A 130 -16.00 18.40 11.23
N PRO A 131 -15.57 19.01 10.12
CA PRO A 131 -14.19 19.45 9.97
C PRO A 131 -13.86 20.49 11.04
N ILE A 132 -12.94 20.15 11.95
CA ILE A 132 -12.48 21.04 13.03
C ILE A 132 -11.63 22.17 12.46
N TYR A 133 -10.84 21.87 11.40
CA TYR A 133 -9.98 22.84 10.72
C TYR A 133 -9.99 22.59 9.20
N ILE A 134 -9.90 23.69 8.46
CA ILE A 134 -9.70 23.62 7.01
C ILE A 134 -8.22 23.35 6.77
N TYR A 135 -7.92 22.32 6.00
CA TYR A 135 -6.55 21.96 5.66
C TYR A 135 -5.87 23.12 4.89
N PRO A 136 -4.72 23.63 5.34
CA PRO A 136 -4.04 24.75 4.68
C PRO A 136 -3.59 24.36 3.26
N SER A 137 -4.06 25.08 2.25
CA SER A 137 -3.73 24.81 0.85
C SER A 137 -2.23 24.88 0.54
N ILE A 138 -1.48 25.69 1.33
CA ILE A 138 -0.02 25.83 1.19
C ILE A 138 0.74 24.53 1.51
N LEU A 139 0.19 23.69 2.39
CA LEU A 139 0.79 22.40 2.70
C LEU A 139 0.62 21.38 1.57
N ALA A 140 -0.41 21.53 0.74
CA ALA A 140 -0.71 20.65 -0.40
C ALA A 140 -0.45 19.16 -0.06
N ARG A 141 0.53 18.54 -0.70
CA ARG A 141 0.93 17.14 -0.48
C ARG A 141 2.25 17.00 0.28
N TRP A 142 2.85 18.07 0.75
CA TRP A 142 4.15 18.04 1.41
C TRP A 142 4.23 17.11 2.63
N PRO A 143 3.23 17.06 3.52
CA PRO A 143 3.28 16.10 4.65
C PRO A 143 3.39 14.65 4.21
N ALA A 144 2.71 14.27 3.13
CA ALA A 144 2.81 12.90 2.59
C ALA A 144 4.21 12.63 2.01
N VAL A 145 4.82 13.60 1.34
CA VAL A 145 6.19 13.50 0.82
C VAL A 145 7.20 13.36 1.95
N LEU A 146 7.07 14.14 3.02
CA LEU A 146 7.94 14.05 4.19
C LEU A 146 7.81 12.70 4.89
N LEU A 147 6.59 12.23 5.13
CA LEU A 147 6.35 10.93 5.74
C LEU A 147 6.90 9.78 4.88
N PHE A 148 6.73 9.86 3.57
CA PHE A 148 7.31 8.90 2.65
C PHE A 148 8.83 8.94 2.67
N GLY A 149 9.44 10.13 2.74
CA GLY A 149 10.89 10.29 2.87
C GLY A 149 11.44 9.68 4.17
N ILE A 150 10.75 9.90 5.29
CA ILE A 150 11.10 9.28 6.58
C ILE A 150 10.99 7.76 6.50
N PHE A 151 9.91 7.25 5.92
CA PHE A 151 9.71 5.81 5.73
C PHE A 151 10.81 5.18 4.85
N ALA A 152 11.13 5.81 3.72
CA ALA A 152 12.20 5.34 2.85
C ALA A 152 13.57 5.38 3.53
N TRP A 153 13.84 6.39 4.37
CA TRP A 153 15.05 6.47 5.15
C TRP A 153 15.14 5.36 6.21
N LEU A 154 14.03 5.07 6.90
CA LEU A 154 13.95 3.96 7.85
C LEU A 154 14.20 2.60 7.18
N GLU A 155 13.67 2.41 5.98
CA GLU A 155 13.83 1.16 5.23
C GLU A 155 15.25 0.98 4.68
N LEU A 156 15.79 2.03 4.05
CA LEU A 156 17.01 1.90 3.24
C LEU A 156 18.29 2.18 4.01
N ILE A 157 18.25 2.95 5.08
CA ILE A 157 19.43 3.48 5.75
C ILE A 157 19.53 3.03 7.21
N SER A 158 18.38 2.88 7.90
CA SER A 158 18.38 2.52 9.31
C SER A 158 18.20 1.02 9.51
N ASP A 159 18.86 0.46 10.52
CA ASP A 159 18.66 -0.93 10.94
C ASP A 159 17.31 -1.14 11.63
N LEU A 160 16.56 -0.06 11.90
CA LEU A 160 15.23 -0.10 12.53
C LEU A 160 14.16 -0.78 11.66
N GLY A 161 14.34 -0.78 10.33
CA GLY A 161 13.43 -1.46 9.40
C GLY A 161 13.40 -2.98 9.59
N GLU A 162 14.43 -3.58 10.20
CA GLU A 162 14.49 -5.00 10.49
C GLU A 162 14.00 -5.34 11.90
N ASP A 163 13.89 -4.36 12.80
CA ASP A 163 13.42 -4.59 14.17
C ASP A 163 11.88 -4.66 14.21
N PRO A 164 11.30 -5.82 14.59
CA PRO A 164 9.85 -5.98 14.69
C PRO A 164 9.17 -4.95 15.60
N ARG A 165 9.85 -4.51 16.67
CA ARG A 165 9.31 -3.53 17.62
C ARG A 165 9.31 -2.12 17.05
N ALA A 166 10.27 -1.79 16.20
CA ALA A 166 10.32 -0.49 15.53
C ALA A 166 9.26 -0.36 14.43
N LEU A 167 8.82 -1.49 13.85
CA LEU A 167 7.77 -1.54 12.82
C LEU A 167 6.35 -1.51 13.41
N ALA A 168 6.17 -1.83 14.68
CA ALA A 168 4.87 -1.85 15.36
C ALA A 168 4.48 -0.49 15.93
#